data_6b1ab149f904f4d327f4d18a5645dc67
#
_entry.id   6b1ab149f904f4d327f4d18a5645dc67
#
_cell.length_a   1.000
_cell.length_b   1.000
_cell.length_c   1.000
_cell.angle_alpha   90.00
_cell.angle_beta   90.00
_cell.angle_gamma   90.00
#
_symmetry.space_group_name_H-M   'P 1'
#
loop_
_entity.id
_entity.type
_entity.pdbx_description
1 polymer ?
#
loop_
_entity_poly.entity_id
_entity_poly.type
_entity_poly.pdbx_seq_one_letter_code
_entity_poly.pdbx_strand_id
1 'polypeptide(L)'
;MLDKLCVCGHAMEDRGAQTLEMNGSSLGSNIWTDHVEVDFYVCPWCGRMAFFEPEEMRLERFTELHRGKTDEELREIVDSDYSPIEKQAAKVWLDQHAENAAREAERERKETEGREKRKKFFSGLLGRDEDSGKPPKNRPPEF
;
A
#
# COMPACT_ATOMS: atom_id res chain seq x y z
N MET A 1 -2.87 17.07 16.18
CA MET A 1 -4.07 16.67 16.97
C MET A 1 -5.09 17.78 16.84
N LEU A 2 -6.26 17.51 16.28
CA LEU A 2 -7.35 18.49 16.28
C LEU A 2 -8.03 18.39 17.64
N ASP A 3 -8.02 19.49 18.39
CA ASP A 3 -8.71 19.56 19.68
C ASP A 3 -10.19 19.24 19.48
N LYS A 4 -10.68 18.20 20.13
CA LYS A 4 -12.10 17.84 20.11
C LYS A 4 -12.88 18.86 20.94
N LEU A 5 -13.82 19.56 20.30
CA LEU A 5 -14.61 20.58 20.95
C LEU A 5 -15.94 19.99 21.44
N CYS A 6 -16.29 20.33 22.68
CA CYS A 6 -17.63 20.08 23.21
C CYS A 6 -18.63 21.05 22.57
N VAL A 7 -19.91 20.67 22.53
CA VAL A 7 -20.99 21.55 22.06
C VAL A 7 -21.13 22.84 22.88
N CYS A 8 -20.55 22.91 24.09
CA CYS A 8 -20.46 24.13 24.88
C CYS A 8 -19.28 25.04 24.48
N GLY A 9 -18.51 24.68 23.45
CA GLY A 9 -17.38 25.45 22.90
C GLY A 9 -16.04 25.24 23.59
N HIS A 10 -15.96 24.41 24.63
CA HIS A 10 -14.71 24.15 25.36
C HIS A 10 -14.02 22.89 24.81
N ALA A 11 -12.69 22.88 24.84
CA ALA A 11 -11.91 21.71 24.49
C ALA A 11 -12.20 20.56 25.45
N MET A 12 -12.29 19.35 24.91
CA MET A 12 -12.50 18.14 25.69
C MET A 12 -11.15 17.55 26.11
N GLU A 13 -11.08 17.04 27.32
CA GLU A 13 -9.90 16.35 27.84
C GLU A 13 -9.95 14.87 27.44
N ASP A 14 -8.84 14.38 26.92
CA ASP A 14 -8.63 12.97 26.63
C ASP A 14 -8.46 12.21 27.96
N ARG A 15 -9.23 11.14 28.12
CA ARG A 15 -9.18 10.24 29.28
C ARG A 15 -8.66 8.85 28.90
N GLY A 16 -8.16 8.71 27.66
CA GLY A 16 -7.56 7.49 27.14
C GLY A 16 -8.56 6.54 26.52
N ALA A 17 -8.01 5.44 26.00
CA ALA A 17 -8.79 4.39 25.37
C ALA A 17 -9.63 3.62 26.41
N GLN A 18 -10.85 3.29 26.04
CA GLN A 18 -11.77 2.48 26.82
C GLN A 18 -12.35 1.38 25.94
N THR A 19 -12.60 0.21 26.54
CA THR A 19 -13.30 -0.87 25.87
C THR A 19 -14.76 -0.83 26.28
N LEU A 20 -15.66 -0.64 25.31
CA LEU A 20 -17.11 -0.73 25.52
C LEU A 20 -17.58 -2.13 25.16
N GLU A 21 -18.31 -2.74 26.09
CA GLU A 21 -19.01 -4.00 25.82
C GLU A 21 -20.40 -3.69 25.29
N MET A 22 -20.67 -4.12 24.06
CA MET A 22 -21.98 -4.02 23.44
C MET A 22 -22.63 -5.39 23.44
N ASN A 23 -23.70 -5.54 24.22
CA ASN A 23 -24.49 -6.75 24.27
C ASN A 23 -25.68 -6.63 23.32
N GLY A 24 -25.69 -7.48 22.28
CA GLY A 24 -26.79 -7.57 21.34
C GLY A 24 -27.53 -8.89 21.47
N SER A 25 -28.88 -8.86 21.39
CA SER A 25 -29.71 -10.06 21.21
C SER A 25 -30.34 -10.01 19.82
N SER A 26 -29.99 -10.96 18.95
CA SER A 26 -30.82 -11.21 17.78
C SER A 26 -32.03 -12.06 18.19
N LEU A 27 -33.14 -11.89 17.51
CA LEU A 27 -34.40 -12.65 17.69
C LEU A 27 -34.20 -14.15 17.40
N GLY A 28 -33.44 -14.83 18.25
CA GLY A 28 -33.07 -16.24 18.07
C GLY A 28 -31.85 -16.63 18.88
N SER A 29 -31.95 -16.52 20.21
CA SER A 29 -31.11 -17.23 21.21
C SER A 29 -29.57 -17.07 21.22
N ASN A 30 -28.93 -16.27 20.38
CA ASN A 30 -27.53 -15.99 20.52
C ASN A 30 -27.31 -14.58 21.09
N ILE A 31 -26.94 -14.52 22.38
CA ILE A 31 -26.38 -13.31 22.99
C ILE A 31 -24.95 -13.24 22.50
N TRP A 32 -24.64 -12.21 21.71
CA TRP A 32 -23.24 -11.90 21.33
C TRP A 32 -22.80 -10.67 22.11
N THR A 33 -21.56 -10.73 22.57
CA THR A 33 -20.88 -9.61 23.20
C THR A 33 -19.81 -9.13 22.26
N ASP A 34 -19.88 -7.89 21.87
CA ASP A 34 -18.86 -7.25 21.04
C ASP A 34 -18.07 -6.26 21.89
N HIS A 35 -16.77 -6.23 21.69
CA HIS A 35 -15.86 -5.33 22.39
C HIS A 35 -15.41 -4.27 21.40
N VAL A 36 -15.76 -3.01 21.68
CA VAL A 36 -15.37 -1.89 20.83
C VAL A 36 -14.40 -0.99 21.60
N GLU A 37 -13.21 -0.81 21.05
CA GLU A 37 -12.26 0.18 21.57
C GLU A 37 -12.66 1.56 21.12
N VAL A 38 -12.68 2.51 22.06
CA VAL A 38 -13.05 3.90 21.84
C VAL A 38 -12.15 4.83 22.61
N ASP A 39 -11.87 6.00 22.05
CA ASP A 39 -11.25 7.10 22.76
C ASP A 39 -12.31 7.83 23.60
N PHE A 40 -12.06 7.97 24.89
CA PHE A 40 -12.97 8.58 25.82
C PHE A 40 -12.55 10.01 26.17
N TYR A 41 -13.45 10.96 25.99
CA TYR A 41 -13.23 12.38 26.26
C TYR A 41 -14.27 12.93 27.23
N VAL A 42 -13.83 13.85 28.09
CA VAL A 42 -14.70 14.55 29.05
C VAL A 42 -14.52 16.05 28.90
N CYS A 43 -15.61 16.77 28.84
CA CYS A 43 -15.58 18.22 28.89
C CYS A 43 -15.36 18.69 30.35
N PRO A 44 -14.29 19.39 30.70
CA PRO A 44 -14.01 19.81 32.06
C PRO A 44 -14.99 20.89 32.54
N TRP A 45 -15.68 21.56 31.61
CA TRP A 45 -16.59 22.64 31.93
C TRP A 45 -18.01 22.16 32.22
N CYS A 46 -18.61 21.37 31.35
CA CYS A 46 -20.00 20.92 31.48
C CYS A 46 -20.16 19.45 31.85
N GLY A 47 -19.07 18.71 32.04
CA GLY A 47 -19.09 17.28 32.39
C GLY A 47 -19.55 16.34 31.28
N ARG A 48 -19.84 16.84 30.06
CA ARG A 48 -20.27 15.99 28.95
C ARG A 48 -19.18 15.00 28.57
N MET A 49 -19.57 13.76 28.43
CA MET A 49 -18.73 12.66 27.95
C MET A 49 -18.98 12.40 26.46
N ALA A 50 -17.94 12.03 25.72
CA ALA A 50 -18.03 11.62 24.35
C ALA A 50 -17.05 10.47 24.08
N PHE A 51 -17.50 9.53 23.26
CA PHE A 51 -16.72 8.41 22.79
C PHE A 51 -16.46 8.60 21.30
N PHE A 52 -15.23 8.37 20.88
CA PHE A 52 -14.83 8.48 19.50
C PHE A 52 -14.15 7.19 19.07
N GLU A 53 -14.35 6.81 17.84
CA GLU A 53 -13.57 5.74 17.23
C GLU A 53 -12.10 6.14 17.22
N PRO A 54 -11.15 5.27 17.64
CA PRO A 54 -9.71 5.56 17.61
C PRO A 54 -9.26 5.99 16.21
N GLU A 55 -8.29 6.88 16.16
CA GLU A 55 -7.79 7.42 14.90
C GLU A 55 -7.22 6.33 14.00
N GLU A 56 -6.56 5.34 14.61
CA GLU A 56 -5.99 4.18 13.91
C GLU A 56 -7.07 3.33 13.22
N MET A 57 -8.17 3.05 13.91
CA MET A 57 -9.29 2.29 13.34
C MET A 57 -9.98 3.06 12.21
N ARG A 58 -10.10 4.39 12.35
CA ARG A 58 -10.64 5.24 11.27
C ARG A 58 -9.72 5.25 10.06
N LEU A 59 -8.41 5.34 10.29
CA LEU A 59 -7.42 5.29 9.22
C LEU A 59 -7.49 3.95 8.47
N GLU A 60 -7.56 2.84 9.19
CA GLU A 60 -7.69 1.50 8.60
C GLU A 60 -8.96 1.39 7.74
N ARG A 61 -10.10 1.84 8.29
CA ARG A 61 -11.37 1.84 7.57
C ARG A 61 -11.34 2.69 6.29
N PHE A 62 -10.78 3.90 6.34
CA PHE A 62 -10.65 4.73 5.14
C PHE A 62 -9.63 4.16 4.15
N THR A 63 -8.57 3.53 4.63
CA THR A 63 -7.63 2.82 3.76
C THR A 63 -8.35 1.69 3.01
N GLU A 64 -9.19 0.91 3.68
CA GLU A 64 -9.97 -0.13 3.01
C GLU A 64 -11.02 0.43 2.03
N LEU A 65 -11.68 1.55 2.37
CA LEU A 65 -12.61 2.25 1.47
C LEU A 65 -11.96 2.78 0.19
N HIS A 66 -10.67 3.10 0.24
CA HIS A 66 -9.93 3.58 -0.91
C HIS A 66 -9.28 2.45 -1.73
N ARG A 67 -9.47 1.20 -1.32
CA ARG A 67 -8.96 0.04 -2.01
C ARG A 67 -9.49 -0.02 -3.45
N GLY A 68 -8.57 -0.16 -4.41
CA GLY A 68 -8.89 -0.25 -5.84
C GLY A 68 -9.21 1.07 -6.54
N LYS A 69 -9.06 2.22 -5.86
CA LYS A 69 -9.12 3.53 -6.50
C LYS A 69 -7.88 3.77 -7.37
N THR A 70 -8.06 4.53 -8.44
CA THR A 70 -6.96 4.96 -9.30
C THR A 70 -6.12 6.06 -8.64
N ASP A 71 -4.91 6.28 -9.13
CA ASP A 71 -4.03 7.34 -8.63
C ASP A 71 -4.65 8.73 -8.80
N GLU A 72 -5.43 8.96 -9.86
CA GLU A 72 -6.13 10.21 -10.10
C GLU A 72 -7.19 10.45 -9.04
N GLU A 73 -8.02 9.45 -8.73
CA GLU A 73 -9.05 9.54 -7.69
C GLU A 73 -8.44 9.74 -6.30
N LEU A 74 -7.31 9.08 -6.01
CA LEU A 74 -6.61 9.25 -4.73
C LEU A 74 -6.00 10.65 -4.60
N ARG A 75 -5.43 11.21 -5.67
CA ARG A 75 -4.92 12.59 -5.67
C ARG A 75 -6.04 13.60 -5.49
N GLU A 76 -7.20 13.39 -6.11
CA GLU A 76 -8.37 14.24 -5.93
C GLU A 76 -8.79 14.28 -4.45
N ILE A 77 -8.77 13.14 -3.75
CA ILE A 77 -9.06 13.09 -2.31
C ILE A 77 -8.04 13.90 -1.51
N VAL A 78 -6.75 13.78 -1.84
CA VAL A 78 -5.68 14.52 -1.14
C VAL A 78 -5.81 16.03 -1.32
N ASP A 79 -6.21 16.48 -2.52
CA ASP A 79 -6.27 17.90 -2.89
C ASP A 79 -7.60 18.56 -2.53
N SER A 80 -8.67 17.78 -2.32
CA SER A 80 -10.01 18.27 -1.98
C SER A 80 -10.18 18.54 -0.48
N ASP A 81 -11.38 18.98 -0.06
CA ASP A 81 -11.70 19.31 1.32
C ASP A 81 -12.17 18.08 2.14
N TYR A 82 -11.49 16.95 1.94
CA TYR A 82 -11.71 15.75 2.76
C TYR A 82 -11.04 15.87 4.14
N SER A 83 -11.45 15.01 5.07
CA SER A 83 -10.88 14.99 6.41
C SER A 83 -9.38 14.63 6.37
N PRO A 84 -8.57 15.10 7.35
CA PRO A 84 -7.13 14.77 7.41
C PRO A 84 -6.84 13.27 7.38
N ILE A 85 -7.70 12.46 8.00
CA ILE A 85 -7.55 11.00 8.06
C ILE A 85 -7.83 10.36 6.68
N GLU A 86 -8.84 10.83 5.96
CA GLU A 86 -9.12 10.36 4.60
C GLU A 86 -7.98 10.69 3.65
N LYS A 87 -7.44 11.90 3.74
CA LYS A 87 -6.24 12.31 2.98
C LYS A 87 -5.03 11.45 3.32
N GLN A 88 -4.85 11.10 4.59
CA GLN A 88 -3.77 10.22 5.01
C GLN A 88 -3.96 8.80 4.45
N ALA A 89 -5.17 8.26 4.49
CA ALA A 89 -5.50 6.96 3.91
C ALA A 89 -5.24 6.91 2.39
N ALA A 90 -5.62 7.99 1.67
CA ALA A 90 -5.34 8.10 0.24
C ALA A 90 -3.84 8.15 -0.07
N LYS A 91 -3.03 8.85 0.76
CA LYS A 91 -1.56 8.87 0.62
C LYS A 91 -0.94 7.50 0.82
N VAL A 92 -1.41 6.71 1.78
CA VAL A 92 -0.92 5.33 1.99
C VAL A 92 -1.05 4.50 0.71
N TRP A 93 -2.17 4.61 0.01
CA TRP A 93 -2.36 3.91 -1.27
C TRP A 93 -1.48 4.45 -2.39
N LEU A 94 -1.32 5.77 -2.51
CA LEU A 94 -0.43 6.38 -3.50
C LEU A 94 1.02 5.93 -3.32
N ASP A 95 1.50 5.89 -2.07
CA ASP A 95 2.85 5.42 -1.75
C ASP A 95 3.00 3.93 -2.10
N GLN A 96 2.00 3.11 -1.80
CA GLN A 96 2.00 1.69 -2.13
C GLN A 96 1.98 1.43 -3.65
N HIS A 97 1.21 2.21 -4.42
CA HIS A 97 1.20 2.13 -5.88
C HIS A 97 2.56 2.53 -6.47
N ALA A 98 3.18 3.60 -5.95
CA ALA A 98 4.51 4.03 -6.37
C ALA A 98 5.59 2.98 -6.08
N GLU A 99 5.56 2.34 -4.90
CA GLU A 99 6.47 1.25 -4.57
C GLU A 99 6.28 0.03 -5.49
N ASN A 100 5.04 -0.33 -5.77
CA ASN A 100 4.74 -1.46 -6.66
C ASN A 100 5.24 -1.19 -8.08
N ALA A 101 4.99 0.01 -8.61
CA ALA A 101 5.49 0.43 -9.93
C ALA A 101 7.02 0.43 -9.99
N ALA A 102 7.70 0.89 -8.94
CA ALA A 102 9.16 0.85 -8.85
C ALA A 102 9.72 -0.59 -8.83
N ARG A 103 9.04 -1.49 -8.10
CA ARG A 103 9.42 -2.93 -8.07
C ARG A 103 9.22 -3.61 -9.41
N GLU A 104 8.14 -3.28 -10.12
CA GLU A 104 7.90 -3.81 -11.48
C GLU A 104 8.94 -3.32 -12.47
N ALA A 105 9.25 -2.03 -12.49
CA ALA A 105 10.29 -1.45 -13.34
C ALA A 105 11.69 -2.08 -13.08
N GLU A 106 12.00 -2.37 -11.81
CA GLU A 106 13.24 -3.06 -11.46
C GLU A 106 13.27 -4.51 -11.97
N ARG A 107 12.13 -5.22 -11.89
CA ARG A 107 12.00 -6.59 -12.44
C ARG A 107 12.20 -6.61 -13.95
N GLU A 108 11.54 -5.70 -14.66
CA GLU A 108 11.68 -5.57 -16.12
C GLU A 108 13.13 -5.26 -16.54
N ARG A 109 13.80 -4.37 -15.80
CA ARG A 109 15.20 -4.05 -16.04
C ARG A 109 16.09 -5.28 -15.86
N LYS A 110 15.91 -6.05 -14.78
CA LYS A 110 16.68 -7.28 -14.53
C LYS A 110 16.41 -8.35 -15.60
N GLU A 111 15.17 -8.45 -16.07
CA GLU A 111 14.78 -9.40 -17.12
C GLU A 111 15.41 -9.02 -18.48
N THR A 112 15.39 -7.74 -18.83
CA THR A 112 16.03 -7.25 -20.07
C THR A 112 17.54 -7.43 -20.03
N GLU A 113 18.22 -7.11 -18.93
CA GLU A 113 19.63 -7.38 -18.74
C GLU A 113 19.97 -8.88 -18.84
N GLY A 114 19.10 -9.72 -18.26
CA GLY A 114 19.25 -11.18 -18.34
C GLY A 114 19.10 -11.70 -19.77
N ARG A 115 18.14 -11.16 -20.54
CA ARG A 115 17.97 -11.50 -21.97
C ARG A 115 19.16 -11.06 -22.81
N GLU A 116 19.71 -9.88 -22.58
CA GLU A 116 20.89 -9.39 -23.30
C GLU A 116 22.13 -10.22 -22.99
N LYS A 117 22.37 -10.57 -21.73
CA LYS A 117 23.47 -11.45 -21.32
C LYS A 117 23.38 -12.82 -22.00
N ARG A 118 22.17 -13.41 -22.07
CA ARG A 118 21.93 -14.67 -22.79
C ARG A 118 22.20 -14.53 -24.28
N LYS A 119 21.70 -13.47 -24.93
CA LYS A 119 21.97 -13.21 -26.35
C LYS A 119 23.47 -13.10 -26.64
N LYS A 120 24.22 -12.34 -25.83
CA LYS A 120 25.66 -12.22 -25.96
C LYS A 120 26.39 -13.55 -25.75
N PHE A 121 25.95 -14.36 -24.80
CA PHE A 121 26.49 -15.68 -24.55
C PHE A 121 26.28 -16.62 -25.76
N PHE A 122 25.07 -16.68 -26.30
CA PHE A 122 24.77 -17.53 -27.47
C PHE A 122 25.45 -17.04 -28.74
N SER A 123 25.55 -15.73 -28.99
CA SER A 123 26.24 -15.21 -30.15
C SER A 123 27.77 -15.48 -30.06
N GLY A 124 28.36 -15.45 -28.87
CA GLY A 124 29.77 -15.84 -28.67
C GLY A 124 30.02 -17.33 -28.85
N LEU A 125 29.02 -18.20 -28.58
CA LEU A 125 29.14 -19.64 -28.77
C LEU A 125 29.01 -20.05 -30.23
N LEU A 126 28.12 -19.40 -30.98
CA LEU A 126 27.87 -19.68 -32.41
C LEU A 126 28.92 -19.03 -33.33
N GLY A 127 29.61 -18.00 -32.90
CA GLY A 127 30.66 -17.33 -33.69
C GLY A 127 32.02 -18.01 -33.66
N ARG A 128 32.17 -19.16 -33.00
CA ARG A 128 33.45 -19.87 -32.86
C ARG A 128 33.74 -20.92 -33.93
N ASP A 129 32.79 -21.23 -34.80
CA ASP A 129 32.88 -22.34 -35.78
C ASP A 129 33.15 -21.92 -37.22
N GLU A 130 33.39 -20.63 -37.54
CA GLU A 130 33.62 -20.21 -38.92
C GLU A 130 35.11 -20.12 -39.35
N ASP A 131 36.10 -20.40 -38.46
CA ASP A 131 37.52 -20.30 -38.84
C ASP A 131 38.29 -21.61 -38.88
N SER A 132 37.61 -22.76 -38.97
CA SER A 132 38.27 -24.07 -39.13
C SER A 132 38.01 -24.77 -40.49
N GLY A 133 37.66 -24.00 -41.51
CA GLY A 133 37.34 -24.55 -42.86
C GLY A 133 38.26 -24.07 -43.98
N LYS A 134 39.62 -24.03 -43.79
CA LYS A 134 40.50 -23.99 -44.96
C LYS A 134 40.71 -25.40 -45.51
N PRO A 135 40.23 -25.74 -46.75
CA PRO A 135 40.52 -27.02 -47.35
C PRO A 135 42.02 -27.15 -47.64
N PRO A 136 42.65 -28.33 -47.49
CA PRO A 136 44.03 -28.56 -47.81
C PRO A 136 44.26 -28.34 -49.31
N LYS A 137 45.21 -27.50 -49.66
CA LYS A 137 45.69 -27.35 -51.05
C LYS A 137 46.30 -28.66 -51.51
N ASN A 138 45.57 -29.40 -52.30
CA ASN A 138 46.11 -30.51 -53.08
C ASN A 138 47.05 -29.95 -54.09
N ARG A 139 48.40 -30.21 -53.95
CA ARG A 139 49.42 -30.05 -54.95
C ARG A 139 49.36 -31.30 -55.84
N PRO A 140 49.25 -31.21 -57.17
CA PRO A 140 49.40 -32.34 -58.03
C PRO A 140 50.86 -32.78 -58.08
N PRO A 141 51.14 -34.05 -58.26
CA PRO A 141 52.55 -34.52 -58.43
C PRO A 141 53.10 -34.13 -59.80
N GLU A 142 54.29 -33.57 -59.78
CA GLU A 142 55.14 -33.38 -61.01
C GLU A 142 55.72 -34.71 -61.43
N PHE A 143 55.51 -35.06 -62.71
CA PHE A 143 56.22 -36.10 -63.42
C PHE A 143 57.29 -35.46 -64.32
#